data_f1d8fb105ebaec179f70e07018fd0b01
#
_entry.id   f1d8fb105ebaec179f70e07018fd0b01
#
_cell.length_a   1.000
_cell.length_b   1.000
_cell.length_c   1.000
_cell.angle_alpha   90.00
_cell.angle_beta   90.00
_cell.angle_gamma   90.00
#
_symmetry.space_group_name_H-M   'P 1'
#
loop_
_entity.id
_entity.type
_entity.pdbx_description
1 polymer ?
#
loop_
_entity_poly.entity_id
_entity_poly.type
_entity_poly.pdbx_seq_one_letter_code
_entity_poly.pdbx_strand_id
1 'polypeptide(L)'
;MKAALITKTGFNNNIRQNLEIKDIPVPDVSDNEILININYASLNHRDLWIIKGAYSKIRLPVVPGSDAAGVVSEVGSNVTEFKSGDEVIINPGMNWGNEENFQSREFKITGMPDNGTMAEFISVDKKYVYKKPVHLDLASAAAIPLTGITAFRSVFKKAELKSSDCILIPGIGSGVSTFVLLFAVSTGARVFVTSGSYDKIVKAISLGAEAGVNYNDESWENKIFDLSGNEINVVIDGSGGNTISKCMDKINYGGRIVSYGATLGNVNDFPMARLFWKQLRILGSTMGSPDDFSEMLKYINEKNISPVVDKIFDLENITDAFERMNEGKQFGKIVIRI
;
A
#
# COMPACT_ATOMS: atom_id res chain seq x y z
N MET A 1 0.24 20.64 18.75
CA MET A 1 0.24 19.19 18.59
C MET A 1 1.60 18.69 18.20
N LYS A 2 2.00 17.52 18.71
CA LYS A 2 3.25 16.87 18.32
C LYS A 2 3.15 16.29 16.90
N ALA A 3 4.19 16.46 16.09
CA ALA A 3 4.25 15.93 14.73
C ALA A 3 5.69 15.59 14.32
N ALA A 4 5.85 14.58 13.46
CA ALA A 4 7.07 14.35 12.73
C ALA A 4 7.09 15.22 11.46
N LEU A 5 8.19 15.91 11.19
CA LEU A 5 8.36 16.73 10.00
C LEU A 5 9.56 16.25 9.18
N ILE A 6 9.37 16.11 7.89
CA ILE A 6 10.48 16.07 6.95
C ILE A 6 10.90 17.51 6.69
N THR A 7 12.10 17.87 7.11
CA THR A 7 12.65 19.23 6.98
C THR A 7 13.69 19.34 5.87
N LYS A 8 14.28 18.22 5.46
CA LYS A 8 15.26 18.09 4.38
C LYS A 8 15.06 16.80 3.61
N THR A 9 15.56 16.74 2.40
CA THR A 9 15.54 15.52 1.56
C THR A 9 16.91 15.26 0.96
N GLY A 10 17.20 14.00 0.62
CA GLY A 10 18.39 13.62 -0.12
C GLY A 10 18.79 12.16 0.05
N PHE A 11 19.33 11.55 -1.01
CA PHE A 11 19.78 10.15 -1.01
C PHE A 11 20.99 9.90 -0.10
N ASN A 12 21.88 10.90 0.01
CA ASN A 12 23.12 10.78 0.78
C ASN A 12 22.98 11.23 2.24
N ASN A 13 21.81 11.73 2.62
CA ASN A 13 21.57 12.19 3.97
C ASN A 13 21.05 11.02 4.81
N ASN A 14 21.56 10.96 6.03
CA ASN A 14 21.02 10.07 7.03
C ASN A 14 19.54 10.43 7.28
N ILE A 15 18.64 9.44 7.21
CA ILE A 15 17.20 9.62 7.45
C ILE A 15 16.96 10.38 8.76
N ARG A 16 17.76 10.10 9.80
CA ARG A 16 17.70 10.78 11.11
C ARG A 16 17.92 12.30 11.02
N GLN A 17 18.64 12.79 10.03
CA GLN A 17 18.91 14.23 9.87
C GLN A 17 17.81 14.96 9.09
N ASN A 18 16.92 14.21 8.45
CA ASN A 18 15.85 14.73 7.62
C ASN A 18 14.50 14.78 8.33
N LEU A 19 14.38 14.09 9.49
CA LEU A 19 13.17 14.02 10.31
C LEU A 19 13.40 14.73 11.65
N GLU A 20 12.42 15.54 12.04
CA GLU A 20 12.40 16.23 13.33
C GLU A 20 11.01 16.06 13.96
N ILE A 21 10.96 15.79 15.28
CA ILE A 21 9.72 15.86 16.05
C ILE A 21 9.56 17.29 16.58
N LYS A 22 8.44 17.93 16.28
CA LYS A 22 8.15 19.31 16.70
C LYS A 22 6.69 19.49 17.08
N ASP A 23 6.45 20.51 17.90
CA ASP A 23 5.11 21.02 18.13
C ASP A 23 4.72 21.98 17.01
N ILE A 24 3.54 21.72 16.41
CA ILE A 24 2.93 22.56 15.39
C ILE A 24 1.47 22.90 15.81
N PRO A 25 0.86 23.93 15.23
CA PRO A 25 -0.56 24.21 15.51
C PRO A 25 -1.47 23.02 15.20
N VAL A 26 -2.52 22.84 15.99
CA VAL A 26 -3.62 21.94 15.63
C VAL A 26 -4.36 22.56 14.43
N PRO A 27 -4.71 21.78 13.40
CA PRO A 27 -5.44 22.32 12.26
C PRO A 27 -6.85 22.79 12.66
N ASP A 28 -7.28 23.89 12.06
CA ASP A 28 -8.67 24.35 12.16
C ASP A 28 -9.61 23.37 11.45
N VAL A 29 -10.88 23.39 11.85
CA VAL A 29 -11.94 22.52 11.29
C VAL A 29 -12.89 23.38 10.46
N SER A 30 -12.94 23.15 9.16
CA SER A 30 -13.92 23.78 8.26
C SER A 30 -15.28 23.07 8.34
N ASP A 31 -16.32 23.70 7.80
CA ASP A 31 -17.72 23.22 7.91
C ASP A 31 -17.91 21.75 7.41
N ASN A 32 -17.14 21.30 6.44
CA ASN A 32 -17.22 19.95 5.87
C ASN A 32 -16.10 19.00 6.35
N GLU A 33 -15.29 19.42 7.31
CA GLU A 33 -14.14 18.66 7.77
C GLU A 33 -14.37 17.98 9.12
N ILE A 34 -13.56 17.00 9.39
CA ILE A 34 -13.53 16.24 10.63
C ILE A 34 -12.11 16.32 11.18
N LEU A 35 -11.98 16.77 12.43
CA LEU A 35 -10.74 16.69 13.18
C LEU A 35 -10.64 15.29 13.80
N ILE A 36 -9.60 14.59 13.44
CA ILE A 36 -9.33 13.23 13.93
C ILE A 36 -8.12 13.29 14.85
N ASN A 37 -8.29 12.83 16.10
CA ASN A 37 -7.18 12.50 16.98
C ASN A 37 -6.60 11.16 16.51
N ILE A 38 -5.39 11.18 15.96
CA ILE A 38 -4.73 10.00 15.41
C ILE A 38 -4.13 9.18 16.54
N ASN A 39 -4.53 7.92 16.66
CA ASN A 39 -3.92 6.97 17.59
C ASN A 39 -2.77 6.21 16.91
N TYR A 40 -2.98 5.85 15.64
CA TYR A 40 -2.00 5.14 14.84
C TYR A 40 -1.97 5.65 13.40
N ALA A 41 -0.76 5.81 12.89
CA ALA A 41 -0.47 6.01 11.49
C ALA A 41 0.33 4.82 10.94
N SER A 42 0.58 4.76 9.63
CA SER A 42 1.47 3.72 9.10
C SER A 42 2.31 4.20 7.92
N LEU A 43 3.54 3.67 7.82
CA LEU A 43 4.48 3.99 6.77
C LEU A 43 4.11 3.32 5.44
N ASN A 44 4.35 4.05 4.37
CA ASN A 44 4.29 3.58 3.00
C ASN A 44 5.61 3.85 2.27
N HIS A 45 5.92 3.08 1.24
CA HIS A 45 7.16 3.22 0.48
C HIS A 45 7.34 4.62 -0.13
N ARG A 46 6.22 5.32 -0.43
CA ARG A 46 6.24 6.70 -0.89
C ARG A 46 6.84 7.67 0.13
N ASP A 47 6.64 7.44 1.44
CA ASP A 47 7.20 8.28 2.49
C ASP A 47 8.73 8.18 2.49
N LEU A 48 9.26 6.97 2.23
CA LEU A 48 10.70 6.76 2.04
C LEU A 48 11.23 7.46 0.77
N TRP A 49 10.46 7.45 -0.34
CA TRP A 49 10.84 8.18 -1.55
C TRP A 49 10.80 9.69 -1.35
N ILE A 50 9.84 10.21 -0.57
CA ILE A 50 9.76 11.64 -0.23
C ILE A 50 11.01 12.08 0.53
N ILE A 51 11.36 11.37 1.62
CA ILE A 51 12.52 11.76 2.45
C ILE A 51 13.84 11.62 1.68
N LYS A 52 13.92 10.71 0.71
CA LYS A 52 15.06 10.57 -0.20
C LYS A 52 15.11 11.63 -1.32
N GLY A 53 14.08 12.46 -1.48
CA GLY A 53 14.01 13.44 -2.55
C GLY A 53 13.64 12.87 -3.93
N ALA A 54 13.17 11.65 -3.98
CA ALA A 54 12.81 10.92 -5.21
C ALA A 54 11.32 10.93 -5.52
N TYR A 55 10.57 11.85 -4.93
CA TYR A 55 9.14 12.02 -5.16
C TYR A 55 8.84 13.33 -5.89
N SER A 56 7.71 13.38 -6.62
CA SER A 56 7.35 14.60 -7.36
C SER A 56 6.73 15.66 -6.45
N LYS A 57 6.93 16.94 -6.78
CA LYS A 57 6.28 18.10 -6.14
C LYS A 57 6.51 18.17 -4.62
N ILE A 58 7.71 17.81 -4.15
CA ILE A 58 8.05 17.89 -2.72
C ILE A 58 7.97 19.34 -2.24
N ARG A 59 7.26 19.56 -1.13
CA ARG A 59 7.19 20.82 -0.39
C ARG A 59 7.67 20.57 1.04
N LEU A 60 8.56 21.37 1.55
CA LEU A 60 9.15 21.24 2.89
C LEU A 60 8.97 22.54 3.68
N PRO A 61 8.85 22.50 5.02
CA PRO A 61 8.68 21.27 5.80
C PRO A 61 7.30 20.65 5.59
N VAL A 62 7.18 19.32 5.80
CA VAL A 62 5.91 18.61 5.67
C VAL A 62 5.80 17.49 6.69
N VAL A 63 4.59 17.25 7.21
CA VAL A 63 4.27 16.05 7.98
C VAL A 63 4.07 14.89 7.01
N PRO A 64 4.88 13.82 7.06
CA PRO A 64 4.69 12.63 6.20
C PRO A 64 3.52 11.78 6.67
N GLY A 65 3.28 10.69 5.93
CA GLY A 65 2.27 9.69 6.25
C GLY A 65 0.96 9.89 5.50
N SER A 66 0.38 8.79 5.06
CA SER A 66 -0.87 8.78 4.29
C SER A 66 -1.98 8.05 5.00
N ASP A 67 -1.63 7.07 5.83
CA ASP A 67 -2.56 6.17 6.51
C ASP A 67 -2.74 6.58 7.97
N ALA A 68 -3.98 6.59 8.44
CA ALA A 68 -4.29 6.79 9.85
C ALA A 68 -5.53 6.01 10.28
N ALA A 69 -5.54 5.67 11.56
CA ALA A 69 -6.71 5.30 12.33
C ALA A 69 -6.72 6.10 13.63
N GLY A 70 -7.89 6.56 14.01
CA GLY A 70 -8.04 7.42 15.19
C GLY A 70 -9.48 7.61 15.58
N VAL A 71 -9.69 8.58 16.46
CA VAL A 71 -10.99 8.90 17.01
C VAL A 71 -11.38 10.32 16.59
N VAL A 72 -12.61 10.49 16.14
CA VAL A 72 -13.16 11.81 15.83
C VAL A 72 -13.14 12.69 17.10
N SER A 73 -12.44 13.83 17.02
CA SER A 73 -12.37 14.82 18.09
C SER A 73 -13.45 15.88 17.92
N GLU A 74 -13.55 16.46 16.73
CA GLU A 74 -14.47 17.54 16.39
C GLU A 74 -15.01 17.35 14.98
N VAL A 75 -16.20 17.86 14.69
CA VAL A 75 -16.84 17.84 13.38
C VAL A 75 -17.31 19.23 12.97
N GLY A 76 -17.14 19.56 11.69
CA GLY A 76 -17.67 20.80 11.11
C GLY A 76 -19.19 20.82 11.06
N SER A 77 -19.77 22.02 10.91
CA SER A 77 -21.21 22.26 10.99
C SER A 77 -22.06 21.48 9.98
N ASN A 78 -21.48 21.06 8.85
CA ASN A 78 -22.15 20.30 7.79
C ASN A 78 -21.93 18.78 7.90
N VAL A 79 -21.28 18.29 8.97
CA VAL A 79 -21.02 16.88 9.18
C VAL A 79 -22.10 16.27 10.06
N THR A 80 -22.87 15.34 9.52
CA THR A 80 -23.97 14.66 10.23
C THR A 80 -23.74 13.16 10.40
N GLU A 81 -22.82 12.59 9.63
CA GLU A 81 -22.56 11.15 9.54
C GLU A 81 -21.60 10.64 10.63
N PHE A 82 -20.87 11.57 11.26
CA PHE A 82 -19.88 11.28 12.30
C PHE A 82 -20.09 12.17 13.53
N LYS A 83 -19.62 11.70 14.67
CA LYS A 83 -19.63 12.43 15.95
C LYS A 83 -18.34 12.18 16.71
N SER A 84 -18.02 13.05 17.67
CA SER A 84 -16.92 12.85 18.60
C SER A 84 -17.04 11.48 19.28
N GLY A 85 -15.90 10.76 19.32
CA GLY A 85 -15.79 9.41 19.84
C GLY A 85 -15.89 8.27 18.78
N ASP A 86 -16.29 8.57 17.54
CA ASP A 86 -16.32 7.56 16.48
C ASP A 86 -14.90 7.14 16.07
N GLU A 87 -14.64 5.83 15.98
CA GLU A 87 -13.39 5.27 15.48
C GLU A 87 -13.38 5.21 13.95
N VAL A 88 -12.37 5.84 13.36
CA VAL A 88 -12.32 6.08 11.91
C VAL A 88 -10.95 5.78 11.30
N ILE A 89 -10.96 5.56 9.99
CA ILE A 89 -9.79 5.56 9.11
C ILE A 89 -10.02 6.56 7.97
N ILE A 90 -8.95 6.96 7.31
CA ILE A 90 -9.02 7.91 6.19
C ILE A 90 -8.68 7.23 4.86
N ASN A 91 -9.40 7.59 3.80
CA ASN A 91 -8.96 7.30 2.44
C ASN A 91 -7.89 8.34 2.06
N PRO A 92 -6.64 7.93 1.84
CA PRO A 92 -5.57 8.88 1.55
C PRO A 92 -5.61 9.44 0.11
N GLY A 93 -6.40 8.85 -0.78
CA GLY A 93 -6.55 9.26 -2.17
C GLY A 93 -7.56 10.39 -2.34
N MET A 94 -7.07 11.61 -2.53
CA MET A 94 -7.91 12.80 -2.65
C MET A 94 -8.08 13.21 -4.11
N ASN A 95 -9.27 13.74 -4.45
CA ASN A 95 -9.59 14.29 -5.78
C ASN A 95 -9.40 13.27 -6.91
N TRP A 96 -9.88 12.05 -6.70
CA TRP A 96 -9.82 11.01 -7.74
C TRP A 96 -10.51 11.46 -9.03
N GLY A 97 -11.62 12.14 -8.94
CA GLY A 97 -12.44 12.57 -10.08
C GLY A 97 -13.64 11.65 -10.29
N ASN A 98 -14.32 11.83 -11.41
CA ASN A 98 -15.58 11.12 -11.74
C ASN A 98 -15.34 9.81 -12.50
N GLU A 99 -14.13 9.57 -12.99
CA GLU A 99 -13.79 8.37 -13.76
C GLU A 99 -13.31 7.25 -12.84
N GLU A 100 -14.03 6.13 -12.83
CA GLU A 100 -13.67 4.97 -12.03
C GLU A 100 -12.37 4.30 -12.49
N ASN A 101 -12.07 4.35 -13.79
CA ASN A 101 -10.96 3.61 -14.39
C ASN A 101 -9.58 4.23 -14.14
N PHE A 102 -9.51 5.54 -13.88
CA PHE A 102 -8.29 6.29 -13.66
C PHE A 102 -8.54 7.59 -12.88
N GLN A 103 -7.50 8.08 -12.26
CA GLN A 103 -7.54 9.30 -11.44
C GLN A 103 -7.53 10.58 -12.29
N SER A 104 -8.07 11.66 -11.73
CA SER A 104 -8.01 13.00 -12.31
C SER A 104 -6.59 13.59 -12.25
N ARG A 105 -6.39 14.72 -12.92
CA ARG A 105 -5.12 15.48 -12.87
C ARG A 105 -4.87 16.14 -11.52
N GLU A 106 -5.93 16.43 -10.78
CA GLU A 106 -5.91 17.02 -9.43
C GLU A 106 -5.72 15.98 -8.33
N PHE A 107 -5.62 14.70 -8.70
CA PHE A 107 -5.39 13.61 -7.75
C PHE A 107 -4.14 13.84 -6.93
N LYS A 108 -4.27 13.70 -5.63
CA LYS A 108 -3.17 13.77 -4.67
C LYS A 108 -3.34 12.72 -3.56
N ILE A 109 -2.26 12.44 -2.88
CA ILE A 109 -2.24 11.50 -1.76
C ILE A 109 -1.81 12.26 -0.51
N THR A 110 -2.54 12.10 0.60
CA THR A 110 -2.25 12.68 1.92
C THR A 110 -0.76 12.50 2.28
N GLY A 111 -0.13 13.51 2.86
CA GLY A 111 1.28 13.52 3.26
C GLY A 111 2.27 14.07 2.21
N MET A 112 1.76 14.50 1.02
CA MET A 112 2.52 15.25 0.01
C MET A 112 1.58 15.61 -1.16
N PRO A 113 1.46 16.89 -1.55
CA PRO A 113 2.21 18.05 -1.07
C PRO A 113 1.72 18.65 0.24
N ASP A 114 0.59 18.21 0.75
CA ASP A 114 -0.01 18.68 2.00
C ASP A 114 0.46 17.82 3.18
N ASN A 115 0.25 18.29 4.41
CA ASN A 115 0.57 17.56 5.62
C ASN A 115 -0.18 16.23 5.69
N GLY A 116 0.46 15.24 6.29
CA GLY A 116 -0.03 13.88 6.46
C GLY A 116 -0.35 13.51 7.90
N THR A 117 -0.19 12.23 8.17
CA THR A 117 -0.77 11.55 9.33
C THR A 117 0.20 11.26 10.47
N MET A 118 1.49 11.60 10.33
CA MET A 118 2.48 11.41 11.42
C MET A 118 2.42 12.58 12.41
N ALA A 119 1.24 12.86 12.97
CA ALA A 119 0.93 13.92 13.91
C ALA A 119 -0.27 13.54 14.78
N GLU A 120 -0.44 14.19 15.93
CA GLU A 120 -1.55 13.91 16.86
C GLU A 120 -2.94 14.18 16.25
N PHE A 121 -3.06 15.16 15.36
CA PHE A 121 -4.33 15.51 14.73
C PHE A 121 -4.18 15.75 13.23
N ILE A 122 -5.26 15.45 12.51
CA ILE A 122 -5.46 15.82 11.11
C ILE A 122 -6.90 16.29 10.89
N SER A 123 -7.08 17.36 10.11
CA SER A 123 -8.40 17.77 9.60
C SER A 123 -8.58 17.25 8.18
N VAL A 124 -9.69 16.56 7.92
CA VAL A 124 -9.96 15.86 6.65
C VAL A 124 -11.41 16.08 6.24
N ASP A 125 -11.65 16.40 4.97
CA ASP A 125 -13.02 16.47 4.42
C ASP A 125 -13.75 15.13 4.65
N LYS A 126 -14.98 15.22 5.18
CA LYS A 126 -15.82 14.09 5.58
C LYS A 126 -15.95 12.98 4.52
N LYS A 127 -15.88 13.33 3.24
CA LYS A 127 -15.96 12.34 2.13
C LYS A 127 -14.76 11.36 2.05
N TYR A 128 -13.66 11.65 2.76
CA TYR A 128 -12.51 10.78 2.86
C TYR A 128 -12.41 10.03 4.19
N VAL A 129 -13.37 10.22 5.09
CA VAL A 129 -13.41 9.59 6.41
C VAL A 129 -14.36 8.40 6.37
N TYR A 130 -13.93 7.27 6.91
CA TYR A 130 -14.68 6.01 6.93
C TYR A 130 -14.64 5.40 8.33
N LYS A 131 -15.72 4.73 8.73
CA LYS A 131 -15.71 3.94 9.96
C LYS A 131 -14.69 2.81 9.83
N LYS A 132 -13.93 2.59 10.88
CA LYS A 132 -12.98 1.48 11.00
C LYS A 132 -13.71 0.13 10.86
N PRO A 133 -13.10 -0.90 10.22
CA PRO A 133 -13.63 -2.26 10.27
C PRO A 133 -13.83 -2.73 11.71
N VAL A 134 -15.02 -3.28 12.01
CA VAL A 134 -15.46 -3.54 13.39
C VAL A 134 -14.62 -4.57 14.13
N HIS A 135 -14.03 -5.53 13.42
CA HIS A 135 -13.22 -6.62 13.99
C HIS A 135 -11.76 -6.25 14.25
N LEU A 136 -11.32 -5.04 13.80
CA LEU A 136 -9.93 -4.62 13.93
C LEU A 136 -9.75 -3.62 15.08
N ASP A 137 -8.60 -3.67 15.72
CA ASP A 137 -8.11 -2.59 16.56
C ASP A 137 -7.61 -1.41 15.71
N LEU A 138 -7.34 -0.26 16.36
CA LEU A 138 -6.88 0.94 15.65
C LEU A 138 -5.50 0.76 14.99
N ALA A 139 -4.60 -0.04 15.60
CA ALA A 139 -3.28 -0.28 15.05
C ALA A 139 -3.37 -1.08 13.73
N SER A 140 -4.17 -2.13 13.72
CA SER A 140 -4.46 -2.91 12.52
C SER A 140 -5.21 -2.08 11.48
N ALA A 141 -6.20 -1.28 11.90
CA ALA A 141 -6.96 -0.42 11.00
C ALA A 141 -6.09 0.62 10.29
N ALA A 142 -5.09 1.20 10.97
CA ALA A 142 -4.12 2.12 10.37
C ALA A 142 -3.26 1.48 9.27
N ALA A 143 -3.15 0.16 9.24
CA ALA A 143 -2.36 -0.56 8.25
C ALA A 143 -3.09 -0.76 6.90
N ILE A 144 -4.40 -0.45 6.83
CA ILE A 144 -5.24 -0.76 5.65
C ILE A 144 -5.13 0.28 4.53
N PRO A 145 -5.29 1.61 4.75
CA PRO A 145 -5.82 2.51 3.72
C PRO A 145 -5.09 2.45 2.38
N LEU A 146 -3.85 2.89 2.28
CA LEU A 146 -3.13 2.98 1.00
C LEU A 146 -2.83 1.60 0.40
N THR A 147 -2.33 0.69 1.23
CA THR A 147 -1.88 -0.62 0.74
C THR A 147 -3.06 -1.53 0.42
N GLY A 148 -4.11 -1.46 1.22
CA GLY A 148 -5.35 -2.22 1.00
C GLY A 148 -6.04 -1.80 -0.30
N ILE A 149 -6.27 -0.49 -0.51
CA ILE A 149 -6.94 -0.02 -1.73
C ILE A 149 -6.12 -0.32 -2.99
N THR A 150 -4.78 -0.16 -2.93
CA THR A 150 -3.91 -0.48 -4.07
C THR A 150 -3.97 -1.98 -4.41
N ALA A 151 -3.94 -2.83 -3.40
CA ALA A 151 -4.06 -4.28 -3.58
C ALA A 151 -5.46 -4.66 -4.08
N PHE A 152 -6.52 -4.11 -3.48
CA PHE A 152 -7.91 -4.38 -3.87
C PHE A 152 -8.15 -4.07 -5.35
N ARG A 153 -7.77 -2.86 -5.77
CA ARG A 153 -7.88 -2.46 -7.17
C ARG A 153 -7.05 -3.36 -8.09
N SER A 154 -5.82 -3.69 -7.70
CA SER A 154 -4.95 -4.57 -8.49
C SER A 154 -5.54 -5.96 -8.67
N VAL A 155 -6.11 -6.55 -7.60
CA VAL A 155 -6.68 -7.89 -7.60
C VAL A 155 -8.03 -7.94 -8.31
N PHE A 156 -8.97 -7.08 -7.90
CA PHE A 156 -10.37 -7.21 -8.31
C PHE A 156 -10.75 -6.38 -9.53
N LYS A 157 -10.19 -5.18 -9.68
CA LYS A 157 -10.54 -4.26 -10.78
C LYS A 157 -9.62 -4.36 -11.99
N LYS A 158 -8.33 -4.68 -11.78
CA LYS A 158 -7.35 -4.75 -12.87
C LYS A 158 -7.08 -6.19 -13.31
N ALA A 159 -6.74 -7.07 -12.36
CA ALA A 159 -6.52 -8.48 -12.68
C ALA A 159 -7.84 -9.25 -12.88
N GLU A 160 -8.96 -8.79 -12.33
CA GLU A 160 -10.24 -9.52 -12.33
C GLU A 160 -10.04 -10.97 -11.84
N LEU A 161 -9.33 -11.11 -10.70
CA LEU A 161 -8.89 -12.41 -10.17
C LEU A 161 -10.08 -13.30 -9.84
N LYS A 162 -10.00 -14.57 -10.23
CA LYS A 162 -11.00 -15.61 -9.99
C LYS A 162 -10.41 -16.77 -9.19
N SER A 163 -11.26 -17.58 -8.58
CA SER A 163 -10.85 -18.79 -7.84
C SER A 163 -10.14 -19.83 -8.72
N SER A 164 -10.36 -19.81 -10.02
CA SER A 164 -9.69 -20.68 -10.99
C SER A 164 -8.31 -20.17 -11.44
N ASP A 165 -7.89 -18.98 -11.01
CA ASP A 165 -6.61 -18.41 -11.39
C ASP A 165 -5.46 -18.95 -10.53
N CYS A 166 -4.27 -18.92 -11.13
CA CYS A 166 -3.00 -19.17 -10.48
C CYS A 166 -2.16 -17.89 -10.54
N ILE A 167 -1.93 -17.28 -9.38
CA ILE A 167 -1.29 -15.97 -9.28
C ILE A 167 0.14 -16.05 -8.76
N LEU A 168 1.05 -15.28 -9.35
CA LEU A 168 2.38 -14.99 -8.83
C LEU A 168 2.43 -13.56 -8.25
N ILE A 169 2.96 -13.44 -7.04
CA ILE A 169 3.22 -12.17 -6.35
C ILE A 169 4.73 -12.01 -6.17
N PRO A 170 5.43 -11.30 -7.05
CA PRO A 170 6.85 -11.02 -6.91
C PRO A 170 7.14 -10.13 -5.70
N GLY A 171 8.23 -10.40 -4.98
CA GLY A 171 8.71 -9.54 -3.90
C GLY A 171 7.79 -9.48 -2.69
N ILE A 172 7.30 -10.64 -2.21
CA ILE A 172 6.43 -10.69 -1.03
C ILE A 172 7.10 -10.09 0.21
N GLY A 173 6.34 -9.32 0.99
CA GLY A 173 6.76 -8.70 2.24
C GLY A 173 6.49 -7.20 2.32
N SER A 174 6.10 -6.55 1.22
CA SER A 174 5.56 -5.18 1.28
C SER A 174 4.12 -5.18 1.77
N GLY A 175 3.63 -4.02 2.24
CA GLY A 175 2.24 -3.89 2.65
C GLY A 175 1.25 -4.22 1.52
N VAL A 176 1.52 -3.77 0.29
CA VAL A 176 0.63 -4.07 -0.86
C VAL A 176 0.68 -5.55 -1.20
N SER A 177 1.89 -6.15 -1.30
CA SER A 177 2.01 -7.57 -1.66
C SER A 177 1.40 -8.52 -0.62
N THR A 178 1.44 -8.17 0.67
CA THR A 178 0.76 -8.95 1.72
C THR A 178 -0.77 -8.84 1.61
N PHE A 179 -1.32 -7.67 1.28
CA PHE A 179 -2.76 -7.55 0.99
C PHE A 179 -3.16 -8.29 -0.29
N VAL A 180 -2.35 -8.23 -1.36
CA VAL A 180 -2.59 -9.03 -2.58
C VAL A 180 -2.68 -10.52 -2.23
N LEU A 181 -1.76 -11.02 -1.39
CA LEU A 181 -1.79 -12.40 -0.91
C LEU A 181 -3.10 -12.71 -0.16
N LEU A 182 -3.47 -11.88 0.82
CA LEU A 182 -4.68 -12.10 1.62
C LEU A 182 -5.96 -12.08 0.76
N PHE A 183 -6.06 -11.13 -0.17
CA PHE A 183 -7.20 -11.05 -1.08
C PHE A 183 -7.22 -12.25 -2.05
N ALA A 184 -6.08 -12.63 -2.62
CA ALA A 184 -6.01 -13.76 -3.54
C ALA A 184 -6.37 -15.08 -2.85
N VAL A 185 -5.84 -15.34 -1.66
CA VAL A 185 -6.21 -16.52 -0.86
C VAL A 185 -7.71 -16.51 -0.53
N SER A 186 -8.28 -15.36 -0.18
CA SER A 186 -9.71 -15.26 0.15
C SER A 186 -10.64 -15.48 -1.05
N THR A 187 -10.15 -15.36 -2.29
CA THR A 187 -10.90 -15.75 -3.51
C THR A 187 -10.85 -17.24 -3.80
N GLY A 188 -9.94 -17.98 -3.18
CA GLY A 188 -9.66 -19.38 -3.48
C GLY A 188 -8.68 -19.61 -4.64
N ALA A 189 -8.00 -18.56 -5.14
CA ALA A 189 -6.97 -18.69 -6.16
C ALA A 189 -5.72 -19.38 -5.60
N ARG A 190 -4.97 -20.09 -6.45
CA ARG A 190 -3.66 -20.64 -6.10
C ARG A 190 -2.63 -19.54 -6.08
N VAL A 191 -1.88 -19.38 -4.99
CA VAL A 191 -0.99 -18.24 -4.80
C VAL A 191 0.46 -18.68 -4.68
N PHE A 192 1.32 -18.13 -5.52
CA PHE A 192 2.77 -18.32 -5.52
C PHE A 192 3.48 -17.01 -5.25
N VAL A 193 4.62 -17.03 -4.56
CA VAL A 193 5.34 -15.84 -4.17
C VAL A 193 6.83 -15.91 -4.47
N THR A 194 7.49 -14.76 -4.59
CA THR A 194 8.96 -14.71 -4.53
C THR A 194 9.41 -13.73 -3.45
N SER A 195 10.58 -13.97 -2.86
CA SER A 195 11.23 -13.03 -1.93
C SER A 195 12.75 -13.21 -1.98
N GLY A 196 13.52 -12.21 -1.55
CA GLY A 196 14.96 -12.36 -1.26
C GLY A 196 15.24 -12.99 0.11
N SER A 197 14.19 -13.32 0.89
CA SER A 197 14.30 -13.89 2.24
C SER A 197 13.44 -15.14 2.36
N TYR A 198 14.03 -16.25 2.76
CA TYR A 198 13.31 -17.49 3.03
C TYR A 198 12.30 -17.34 4.19
N ASP A 199 12.63 -16.55 5.23
CA ASP A 199 11.69 -16.27 6.33
C ASP A 199 10.40 -15.60 5.85
N LYS A 200 10.50 -14.69 4.87
CA LYS A 200 9.33 -14.05 4.26
C LYS A 200 8.51 -15.03 3.43
N ILE A 201 9.16 -15.97 2.75
CA ILE A 201 8.48 -17.04 2.01
C ILE A 201 7.70 -17.93 2.98
N VAL A 202 8.34 -18.38 4.07
CA VAL A 202 7.69 -19.20 5.11
C VAL A 202 6.48 -18.49 5.71
N LYS A 203 6.60 -17.18 6.01
CA LYS A 203 5.46 -16.36 6.47
C LYS A 203 4.34 -16.29 5.43
N ALA A 204 4.68 -16.11 4.15
CA ALA A 204 3.67 -16.08 3.10
C ALA A 204 2.93 -17.41 2.96
N ILE A 205 3.64 -18.54 3.08
CA ILE A 205 3.04 -19.88 3.07
C ILE A 205 2.10 -20.06 4.27
N SER A 206 2.47 -19.59 5.47
CA SER A 206 1.59 -19.64 6.64
C SER A 206 0.32 -18.78 6.49
N LEU A 207 0.32 -17.82 5.57
CA LEU A 207 -0.82 -16.98 5.21
C LEU A 207 -1.63 -17.52 4.01
N GLY A 208 -1.27 -18.70 3.50
CA GLY A 208 -2.02 -19.39 2.45
C GLY A 208 -1.38 -19.38 1.06
N ALA A 209 -0.15 -18.89 0.89
CA ALA A 209 0.59 -19.13 -0.35
C ALA A 209 0.91 -20.62 -0.48
N GLU A 210 0.76 -21.18 -1.68
CA GLU A 210 1.01 -22.61 -1.95
C GLU A 210 2.51 -22.93 -1.94
N ALA A 211 3.32 -22.06 -2.55
CA ALA A 211 4.77 -22.16 -2.55
C ALA A 211 5.45 -20.82 -2.81
N GLY A 212 6.75 -20.76 -2.58
CA GLY A 212 7.58 -19.61 -2.90
C GLY A 212 9.03 -19.97 -3.19
N VAL A 213 9.70 -19.09 -3.94
CA VAL A 213 11.14 -19.24 -4.26
C VAL A 213 11.92 -17.97 -3.92
N ASN A 214 13.20 -18.14 -3.65
CA ASN A 214 14.09 -17.00 -3.47
C ASN A 214 14.48 -16.44 -4.84
N TYR A 215 14.21 -15.16 -5.10
CA TYR A 215 14.55 -14.53 -6.39
C TYR A 215 16.06 -14.26 -6.56
N ASN A 216 16.87 -14.47 -5.51
CA ASN A 216 18.33 -14.46 -5.62
C ASN A 216 18.88 -15.81 -6.13
N ASP A 217 18.04 -16.86 -6.15
CA ASP A 217 18.44 -18.14 -6.72
C ASP A 217 18.52 -18.03 -8.25
N GLU A 218 19.47 -18.76 -8.82
CA GLU A 218 19.58 -18.87 -10.28
C GLU A 218 18.31 -19.49 -10.86
N SER A 219 17.84 -18.91 -11.98
CA SER A 219 16.63 -19.38 -12.69
C SER A 219 15.40 -19.50 -11.79
N TRP A 220 15.22 -18.58 -10.84
CA TRP A 220 14.08 -18.57 -9.93
C TRP A 220 12.74 -18.59 -10.68
N GLU A 221 12.68 -17.95 -11.85
CA GLU A 221 11.50 -17.92 -12.70
C GLU A 221 11.14 -19.32 -13.23
N ASN A 222 12.12 -20.15 -13.57
CA ASN A 222 11.84 -21.55 -13.96
C ASN A 222 11.29 -22.33 -12.76
N LYS A 223 11.96 -22.23 -11.61
CA LYS A 223 11.57 -22.95 -10.40
C LYS A 223 10.14 -22.66 -9.97
N ILE A 224 9.72 -21.37 -9.95
CA ILE A 224 8.37 -21.01 -9.48
C ILE A 224 7.29 -21.44 -10.47
N PHE A 225 7.56 -21.34 -11.78
CA PHE A 225 6.60 -21.77 -12.79
C PHE A 225 6.47 -23.30 -12.81
N ASP A 226 7.56 -24.05 -12.65
CA ASP A 226 7.54 -25.51 -12.51
C ASP A 226 6.75 -25.95 -11.26
N LEU A 227 6.98 -25.30 -10.11
CA LEU A 227 6.22 -25.56 -8.87
C LEU A 227 4.73 -25.31 -9.03
N SER A 228 4.33 -24.35 -9.84
CA SER A 228 2.92 -24.08 -10.15
C SER A 228 2.31 -25.06 -11.15
N GLY A 229 3.07 -25.98 -11.70
CA GLY A 229 2.66 -26.82 -12.84
C GLY A 229 2.56 -26.04 -14.15
N ASN A 230 3.27 -24.91 -14.25
CA ASN A 230 3.20 -23.96 -15.36
C ASN A 230 1.79 -23.36 -15.56
N GLU A 231 1.00 -23.21 -14.48
CA GLU A 231 -0.37 -22.72 -14.54
C GLU A 231 -0.52 -21.23 -14.24
N ILE A 232 0.57 -20.52 -13.86
CA ILE A 232 0.50 -19.09 -13.56
C ILE A 232 -0.06 -18.30 -14.76
N ASN A 233 -1.19 -17.65 -14.53
CA ASN A 233 -1.90 -16.83 -15.52
C ASN A 233 -2.14 -15.40 -15.05
N VAL A 234 -1.80 -15.07 -13.79
CA VAL A 234 -1.86 -13.71 -13.23
C VAL A 234 -0.55 -13.38 -12.53
N VAL A 235 -0.05 -12.16 -12.73
CA VAL A 235 1.08 -11.60 -11.97
C VAL A 235 0.66 -10.24 -11.44
N ILE A 236 0.86 -9.98 -10.15
CA ILE A 236 0.64 -8.65 -9.56
C ILE A 236 1.95 -8.18 -8.94
N ASP A 237 2.57 -7.20 -9.58
CA ASP A 237 3.96 -6.79 -9.31
C ASP A 237 4.09 -5.32 -8.89
N GLY A 238 4.86 -5.08 -7.83
CA GLY A 238 5.30 -3.75 -7.39
C GLY A 238 6.79 -3.50 -7.58
N SER A 239 7.51 -4.48 -8.10
CA SER A 239 8.97 -4.41 -8.24
C SER A 239 9.40 -3.71 -9.53
N GLY A 240 8.73 -4.00 -10.63
CA GLY A 240 9.14 -3.50 -11.94
C GLY A 240 10.43 -4.16 -12.46
N GLY A 241 11.20 -3.40 -13.24
CA GLY A 241 12.47 -3.85 -13.79
C GLY A 241 12.33 -5.17 -14.58
N ASN A 242 13.39 -5.97 -14.60
CA ASN A 242 13.43 -7.23 -15.35
C ASN A 242 12.51 -8.33 -14.80
N THR A 243 11.89 -8.14 -13.62
CA THR A 243 10.90 -9.09 -13.08
C THR A 243 9.74 -9.27 -14.05
N ILE A 244 9.22 -8.17 -14.61
CA ILE A 244 8.11 -8.21 -15.59
C ILE A 244 8.52 -9.01 -16.84
N SER A 245 9.68 -8.73 -17.42
CA SER A 245 10.17 -9.44 -18.62
C SER A 245 10.28 -10.95 -18.38
N LYS A 246 10.85 -11.37 -17.26
CA LYS A 246 10.95 -12.78 -16.86
C LYS A 246 9.57 -13.43 -16.69
N CYS A 247 8.62 -12.72 -16.10
CA CYS A 247 7.25 -13.20 -15.97
C CYS A 247 6.56 -13.34 -17.34
N MET A 248 6.78 -12.41 -18.29
CA MET A 248 6.20 -12.45 -19.64
C MET A 248 6.67 -13.69 -20.42
N ASP A 249 7.91 -14.13 -20.21
CA ASP A 249 8.43 -15.33 -20.85
C ASP A 249 7.71 -16.61 -20.40
N LYS A 250 7.27 -16.67 -19.17
CA LYS A 250 6.74 -17.87 -18.53
C LYS A 250 5.23 -17.93 -18.39
N ILE A 251 4.58 -16.79 -18.14
CA ILE A 251 3.12 -16.70 -17.93
C ILE A 251 2.33 -17.35 -19.08
N ASN A 252 1.19 -17.95 -18.77
CA ASN A 252 0.31 -18.59 -19.72
C ASN A 252 -0.23 -17.63 -20.79
N TYR A 253 -0.68 -18.18 -21.92
CA TYR A 253 -1.41 -17.44 -22.95
C TYR A 253 -2.64 -16.75 -22.38
N GLY A 254 -2.90 -15.53 -22.84
CA GLY A 254 -3.98 -14.70 -22.29
C GLY A 254 -3.72 -14.18 -20.87
N GLY A 255 -2.52 -14.37 -20.36
CA GLY A 255 -2.14 -13.97 -19.00
C GLY A 255 -2.25 -12.47 -18.75
N ARG A 256 -2.38 -12.11 -17.47
CA ARG A 256 -2.56 -10.73 -17.00
C ARG A 256 -1.42 -10.35 -16.06
N ILE A 257 -0.79 -9.21 -16.35
CA ILE A 257 0.27 -8.65 -15.51
C ILE A 257 -0.19 -7.28 -15.05
N VAL A 258 -0.40 -7.11 -13.74
CA VAL A 258 -0.75 -5.83 -13.13
C VAL A 258 0.49 -5.27 -12.43
N SER A 259 0.88 -4.05 -12.81
CA SER A 259 1.97 -3.32 -12.17
C SER A 259 1.41 -2.13 -11.38
N TYR A 260 1.78 -2.06 -10.08
CA TYR A 260 1.42 -0.94 -9.19
C TYR A 260 2.65 -0.19 -8.66
N GLY A 261 3.84 -0.55 -9.09
CA GLY A 261 5.09 0.07 -8.64
C GLY A 261 6.29 -0.30 -9.51
N ALA A 262 7.41 0.36 -9.26
CA ALA A 262 8.65 0.19 -10.01
C ALA A 262 9.88 0.38 -9.09
N THR A 263 9.94 -0.35 -7.98
CA THR A 263 11.02 -0.23 -6.99
C THR A 263 12.41 -0.56 -7.57
N LEU A 264 12.45 -1.45 -8.57
CA LEU A 264 13.66 -1.83 -9.32
C LEU A 264 13.84 -1.01 -10.61
N GLY A 265 13.02 0.04 -10.79
CA GLY A 265 13.09 0.91 -11.97
C GLY A 265 12.33 0.37 -13.19
N ASN A 266 12.70 0.92 -14.35
CA ASN A 266 12.02 0.63 -15.62
C ASN A 266 12.34 -0.77 -16.16
N VAL A 267 11.45 -1.28 -17.00
CA VAL A 267 11.70 -2.50 -17.80
C VAL A 267 12.60 -2.12 -18.96
N ASN A 268 13.86 -2.57 -18.96
CA ASN A 268 14.83 -2.23 -20.00
C ASN A 268 14.63 -3.04 -21.27
N ASP A 269 14.39 -4.35 -21.12
CA ASP A 269 14.19 -5.29 -22.24
C ASP A 269 12.76 -5.77 -22.24
N PHE A 270 11.87 -5.01 -22.87
CA PHE A 270 10.46 -5.37 -22.95
C PHE A 270 10.21 -6.33 -24.13
N PRO A 271 9.84 -7.60 -23.89
CA PRO A 271 9.72 -8.60 -24.94
C PRO A 271 8.40 -8.47 -25.71
N MET A 272 8.29 -7.51 -26.62
CA MET A 272 7.09 -7.24 -27.41
C MET A 272 6.56 -8.49 -28.15
N ALA A 273 7.44 -9.37 -28.62
CA ALA A 273 7.04 -10.63 -29.25
C ALA A 273 6.22 -11.52 -28.30
N ARG A 274 6.58 -11.57 -27.00
CA ARG A 274 5.82 -12.32 -26.00
C ARG A 274 4.46 -11.70 -25.74
N LEU A 275 4.38 -10.37 -25.71
CA LEU A 275 3.13 -9.65 -25.50
C LEU A 275 2.06 -10.05 -26.55
N PHE A 276 2.37 -9.88 -27.82
CA PHE A 276 1.37 -10.14 -28.87
C PHE A 276 1.17 -11.65 -29.13
N TRP A 277 2.26 -12.45 -29.10
CA TRP A 277 2.15 -13.87 -29.37
C TRP A 277 1.34 -14.64 -28.34
N LYS A 278 1.54 -14.31 -27.06
CA LYS A 278 0.76 -14.90 -25.97
C LYS A 278 -0.53 -14.15 -25.65
N GLN A 279 -0.83 -13.05 -26.39
CA GLN A 279 -2.01 -12.20 -26.15
C GLN A 279 -2.12 -11.73 -24.70
N LEU A 280 -1.00 -11.27 -24.11
CA LEU A 280 -0.93 -10.83 -22.73
C LEU A 280 -1.62 -9.48 -22.55
N ARG A 281 -2.17 -9.25 -21.35
CA ARG A 281 -2.65 -7.95 -20.89
C ARG A 281 -1.69 -7.40 -19.85
N ILE A 282 -1.13 -6.20 -20.09
CA ILE A 282 -0.30 -5.48 -19.11
C ILE A 282 -1.08 -4.25 -18.66
N LEU A 283 -1.32 -4.15 -17.37
CA LEU A 283 -2.24 -3.22 -16.75
C LEU A 283 -1.52 -2.41 -15.68
N GLY A 284 -1.61 -1.08 -15.75
CA GLY A 284 -1.17 -0.19 -14.67
C GLY A 284 -2.25 -0.06 -13.59
N SER A 285 -1.83 0.04 -12.34
CA SER A 285 -2.70 0.33 -11.21
C SER A 285 -2.04 1.34 -10.27
N THR A 286 -2.82 2.26 -9.73
CA THR A 286 -2.40 3.15 -8.65
C THR A 286 -3.56 3.41 -7.73
N MET A 287 -3.35 3.30 -6.42
CA MET A 287 -4.39 3.58 -5.42
C MET A 287 -5.75 2.94 -5.81
N GLY A 288 -6.85 3.69 -5.69
CA GLY A 288 -8.18 3.34 -6.15
C GLY A 288 -9.15 4.52 -5.96
N SER A 289 -10.33 4.41 -6.55
CA SER A 289 -11.41 5.37 -6.43
C SER A 289 -12.04 5.35 -5.02
N PRO A 290 -12.87 6.35 -4.64
CA PRO A 290 -13.66 6.27 -3.42
C PRO A 290 -14.57 5.05 -3.35
N ASP A 291 -15.11 4.60 -4.48
CA ASP A 291 -15.94 3.40 -4.55
C ASP A 291 -15.10 2.14 -4.33
N ASP A 292 -13.91 2.05 -4.94
CA ASP A 292 -12.95 0.98 -4.63
C ASP A 292 -12.63 0.90 -3.12
N PHE A 293 -12.50 2.06 -2.45
CA PHE A 293 -12.22 2.11 -1.01
C PHE A 293 -13.38 1.58 -0.18
N SER A 294 -14.61 1.97 -0.54
CA SER A 294 -15.83 1.52 0.11
C SER A 294 -16.04 0.00 -0.09
N GLU A 295 -15.86 -0.49 -1.31
CA GLU A 295 -15.95 -1.92 -1.63
C GLU A 295 -14.87 -2.73 -0.91
N MET A 296 -13.64 -2.22 -0.84
CA MET A 296 -12.55 -2.84 -0.10
C MET A 296 -12.90 -3.01 1.38
N LEU A 297 -13.41 -1.96 2.03
CA LEU A 297 -13.79 -2.03 3.44
C LEU A 297 -14.94 -3.01 3.68
N LYS A 298 -15.91 -3.03 2.79
CA LYS A 298 -16.99 -4.02 2.81
C LYS A 298 -16.42 -5.44 2.71
N TYR A 299 -15.55 -5.69 1.75
CA TYR A 299 -14.90 -6.99 1.54
C TYR A 299 -14.06 -7.42 2.75
N ILE A 300 -13.28 -6.51 3.32
CA ILE A 300 -12.48 -6.75 4.54
C ILE A 300 -13.38 -7.17 5.71
N ASN A 301 -14.51 -6.48 5.92
CA ASN A 301 -15.47 -6.84 6.95
C ASN A 301 -16.13 -8.21 6.69
N GLU A 302 -16.61 -8.44 5.47
CA GLU A 302 -17.30 -9.69 5.11
C GLU A 302 -16.39 -10.92 5.20
N LYS A 303 -15.13 -10.79 4.82
CA LYS A 303 -14.14 -11.86 4.84
C LYS A 303 -13.31 -11.91 6.12
N ASN A 304 -13.57 -11.01 7.06
CA ASN A 304 -12.83 -10.90 8.33
C ASN A 304 -11.31 -10.83 8.13
N ILE A 305 -10.86 -10.05 7.10
CA ILE A 305 -9.45 -9.95 6.74
C ILE A 305 -8.73 -9.02 7.72
N SER A 306 -7.61 -9.47 8.27
CA SER A 306 -6.73 -8.67 9.10
C SER A 306 -5.42 -8.38 8.37
N PRO A 307 -4.95 -7.14 8.35
CA PRO A 307 -3.67 -6.78 7.74
C PRO A 307 -2.50 -7.40 8.48
N VAL A 308 -1.40 -7.61 7.79
CA VAL A 308 -0.15 -8.05 8.41
C VAL A 308 0.57 -6.81 8.96
N VAL A 309 0.60 -6.65 10.27
CA VAL A 309 1.40 -5.63 10.97
C VAL A 309 2.76 -6.24 11.30
N ASP A 310 3.82 -5.66 10.77
CA ASP A 310 5.20 -6.11 11.01
C ASP A 310 5.71 -5.69 12.38
N LYS A 311 5.63 -4.39 12.67
CA LYS A 311 6.08 -3.82 13.94
C LYS A 311 5.41 -2.47 14.19
N ILE A 312 5.17 -2.17 15.46
CA ILE A 312 4.68 -0.87 15.95
C ILE A 312 5.87 -0.12 16.56
N PHE A 313 6.04 1.14 16.18
CA PHE A 313 7.01 2.08 16.75
C PHE A 313 6.26 3.27 17.35
N ASP A 314 6.79 3.87 18.39
CA ASP A 314 6.31 5.16 18.88
C ASP A 314 6.76 6.29 17.94
N LEU A 315 6.02 7.41 17.90
CA LEU A 315 6.33 8.55 17.05
C LEU A 315 7.77 9.06 17.28
N GLU A 316 8.24 9.05 18.52
CA GLU A 316 9.60 9.43 18.89
C GLU A 316 10.67 8.55 18.22
N ASN A 317 10.32 7.32 17.88
CA ASN A 317 11.20 6.34 17.23
C ASN A 317 10.94 6.21 15.71
N ILE A 318 10.25 7.17 15.11
CA ILE A 318 9.86 7.13 13.69
C ILE A 318 11.06 6.96 12.75
N THR A 319 12.23 7.46 13.10
CA THR A 319 13.46 7.28 12.32
C THR A 319 13.86 5.82 12.20
N ASP A 320 13.72 5.04 13.27
CA ASP A 320 14.02 3.60 13.26
C ASP A 320 13.01 2.83 12.38
N ALA A 321 11.75 3.30 12.35
CA ALA A 321 10.72 2.77 11.47
C ALA A 321 11.06 3.00 9.98
N PHE A 322 11.52 4.20 9.63
CA PHE A 322 11.98 4.51 8.27
C PHE A 322 13.23 3.71 7.88
N GLU A 323 14.20 3.55 8.81
CA GLU A 323 15.40 2.74 8.58
C GLU A 323 15.03 1.27 8.33
N ARG A 324 14.12 0.71 9.14
CA ARG A 324 13.61 -0.66 8.94
C ARG A 324 13.00 -0.86 7.56
N MET A 325 12.23 0.13 7.09
CA MET A 325 11.64 0.11 5.74
C MET A 325 12.73 0.22 4.66
N ASN A 326 13.70 1.11 4.86
CA ASN A 326 14.80 1.32 3.93
C ASN A 326 15.68 0.07 3.75
N GLU A 327 15.85 -0.70 4.82
CA GLU A 327 16.58 -1.97 4.81
C GLU A 327 15.76 -3.15 4.26
N GLY A 328 14.49 -2.93 3.95
CA GLY A 328 13.60 -3.97 3.44
C GLY A 328 13.33 -5.10 4.44
N LYS A 329 13.48 -4.85 5.74
CA LYS A 329 13.34 -5.87 6.80
C LYS A 329 11.91 -6.23 7.16
N GLN A 330 10.95 -5.40 6.79
CA GLN A 330 9.53 -5.59 7.15
C GLN A 330 8.89 -6.76 6.39
N PHE A 331 7.88 -7.35 7.03
CA PHE A 331 6.91 -8.23 6.38
C PHE A 331 5.49 -7.74 6.72
N GLY A 332 4.89 -6.97 5.82
CA GLY A 332 3.63 -6.25 6.03
C GLY A 332 3.84 -4.77 6.31
N LYS A 333 3.01 -4.19 7.17
CA LYS A 333 2.96 -2.75 7.47
C LYS A 333 3.74 -2.40 8.73
N ILE A 334 4.50 -1.33 8.67
CA ILE A 334 5.10 -0.68 9.83
C ILE A 334 4.12 0.37 10.32
N VAL A 335 3.69 0.24 11.57
CA VAL A 335 2.70 1.12 12.21
C VAL A 335 3.41 2.06 13.19
N ILE A 336 2.94 3.29 13.29
CA ILE A 336 3.44 4.32 14.21
C ILE A 336 2.32 4.62 15.19
N ARG A 337 2.59 4.44 16.49
CA ARG A 337 1.73 4.93 17.56
C ARG A 337 2.03 6.42 17.77
N ILE A 338 1.01 7.22 17.70
CA ILE A 338 1.09 8.69 17.82
C ILE A 338 0.93 9.08 19.30
#